data_abc3218afcd3db014b7a45658cc83a8a
#
_entry.id   abc3218afcd3db014b7a45658cc83a8a
#
_cell.length_a   1.000
_cell.length_b   1.000
_cell.length_c   1.000
_cell.angle_alpha   90.00
_cell.angle_beta   90.00
_cell.angle_gamma   90.00
#
_symmetry.space_group_name_H-M   'P 1'
#
loop_
_entity.id
_entity.type
_entity.pdbx_description
1 polymer ?
#
loop_
_entity_poly.entity_id
_entity_poly.type
_entity_poly.pdbx_seq_one_letter_code
_entity_poly.pdbx_strand_id
1 'polypeptide(L)'
;MVYLQNSGLGNIVNPILSLADPKVYSIPMLLVIGWRGEPGKKDEPQHQVQGRVTPHLLREMSIPYEVLPDFEEGMEAAVANAYSYMNTHRGPYALLIKKNTFAKYKMPPQILEQHDCTREEVLNIACEHFGETCMMRLYTLFYGLFPYNP
;
A
#
# COMPACT_ATOMS: atom_id res chain seq x y z
N MET A 1 1.44 7.37 8.25
CA MET A 1 0.78 6.07 8.01
C MET A 1 0.67 5.82 6.52
N VAL A 2 0.96 4.60 6.06
CA VAL A 2 0.93 4.20 4.66
C VAL A 2 0.02 2.97 4.50
N TYR A 3 -0.97 3.07 3.62
CA TYR A 3 -1.83 1.94 3.25
C TYR A 3 -1.37 1.35 1.93
N LEU A 4 -1.21 0.05 1.88
CA LEU A 4 -0.87 -0.66 0.65
C LEU A 4 -1.40 -2.10 0.67
N GLN A 5 -1.55 -2.68 -0.49
CA GLN A 5 -1.64 -4.13 -0.62
C GLN A 5 -0.22 -4.72 -0.59
N ASN A 6 -0.06 -5.95 -0.11
CA ASN A 6 1.27 -6.58 -0.05
C ASN A 6 1.98 -6.67 -1.42
N SER A 7 1.25 -6.60 -2.54
CA SER A 7 1.84 -6.46 -3.88
C SER A 7 2.64 -5.16 -4.06
N GLY A 8 2.26 -4.10 -3.34
CA GLY A 8 2.99 -2.82 -3.36
C GLY A 8 4.25 -2.80 -2.50
N LEU A 9 4.42 -3.78 -1.60
CA LEU A 9 5.56 -3.79 -0.67
C LEU A 9 6.91 -3.82 -1.41
N GLY A 10 7.01 -4.56 -2.52
CA GLY A 10 8.23 -4.60 -3.33
C GLY A 10 8.67 -3.23 -3.86
N ASN A 11 7.72 -2.35 -4.17
CA ASN A 11 8.01 -1.02 -4.72
C ASN A 11 8.57 -0.05 -3.68
N ILE A 12 8.36 -0.31 -2.39
CA ILE A 12 8.82 0.55 -1.30
C ILE A 12 10.03 -0.02 -0.53
N VAL A 13 10.57 -1.16 -0.94
CA VAL A 13 11.76 -1.77 -0.30
C VAL A 13 12.91 -0.77 -0.26
N ASN A 14 13.28 -0.21 -1.41
CA ASN A 14 14.40 0.73 -1.48
C ASN A 14 14.18 1.98 -0.60
N PRO A 15 13.11 2.76 -0.72
CA PRO A 15 12.92 3.93 0.13
C PRO A 15 12.78 3.61 1.62
N ILE A 16 12.26 2.46 2.00
CA ILE A 16 12.24 2.06 3.41
C ILE A 16 13.66 1.84 3.92
N LEU A 17 14.47 1.05 3.21
CA LEU A 17 15.82 0.70 3.66
C LEU A 17 16.81 1.87 3.54
N SER A 18 16.65 2.72 2.51
CA SER A 18 17.59 3.82 2.25
C SER A 18 17.20 5.16 2.89
N LEU A 19 15.97 5.30 3.39
CA LEU A 19 15.48 6.54 3.99
C LEU A 19 14.89 6.33 5.39
N ALA A 20 13.93 5.40 5.55
CA ALA A 20 13.18 5.27 6.78
C ALA A 20 13.90 4.48 7.89
N ASP A 21 14.92 3.71 7.55
CA ASP A 21 15.68 2.90 8.50
C ASP A 21 16.22 3.77 9.66
N PRO A 22 16.19 3.27 10.91
CA PRO A 22 16.74 3.98 12.08
C PRO A 22 18.21 4.40 11.95
N LYS A 23 19.00 3.69 11.13
CA LYS A 23 20.39 4.02 10.86
C LYS A 23 20.59 5.11 9.80
N VAL A 24 19.51 5.57 9.14
CA VAL A 24 19.56 6.59 8.09
C VAL A 24 18.86 7.86 8.58
N TYR A 25 17.57 8.03 8.31
CA TYR A 25 16.84 9.23 8.73
C TYR A 25 15.88 8.98 9.90
N SER A 26 15.77 7.74 10.39
CA SER A 26 14.96 7.39 11.55
C SER A 26 13.49 7.83 11.40
N ILE A 27 12.84 7.48 10.29
CA ILE A 27 11.47 7.91 10.00
C ILE A 27 10.47 6.87 10.55
N PRO A 28 9.76 7.16 11.65
CA PRO A 28 8.72 6.27 12.14
C PRO A 28 7.56 6.20 11.14
N MET A 29 7.20 4.99 10.72
CA MET A 29 6.20 4.76 9.68
C MET A 29 5.34 3.56 9.99
N LEU A 30 4.03 3.76 10.12
CA LEU A 30 3.08 2.66 10.22
C LEU A 30 2.66 2.20 8.83
N LEU A 31 3.00 0.95 8.49
CA LEU A 31 2.59 0.27 7.26
C LEU A 31 1.34 -0.57 7.55
N VAL A 32 0.23 -0.22 6.97
CA VAL A 32 -1.02 -1.00 7.03
C VAL A 32 -1.15 -1.78 5.73
N ILE A 33 -0.87 -3.09 5.80
CA ILE A 33 -0.68 -3.94 4.62
C ILE A 33 -1.84 -4.91 4.47
N GLY A 34 -2.66 -4.73 3.43
CA GLY A 34 -3.66 -5.72 3.04
C GLY A 34 -2.98 -7.01 2.57
N TRP A 35 -3.14 -8.09 3.34
CA TRP A 35 -2.43 -9.35 3.11
C TRP A 35 -3.21 -10.27 2.17
N ARG A 36 -2.98 -10.11 0.86
CA ARG A 36 -3.49 -11.02 -0.16
C ARG A 36 -2.62 -12.26 -0.24
N GLY A 37 -3.24 -13.41 -0.51
CA GLY A 37 -2.55 -14.69 -0.58
C GLY A 37 -2.08 -15.21 0.78
N GLU A 38 -2.81 -14.90 1.87
CA GLU A 38 -2.56 -15.48 3.20
C GLU A 38 -2.45 -17.01 3.09
N PRO A 39 -1.39 -17.63 3.63
CA PRO A 39 -1.23 -19.09 3.60
C PRO A 39 -2.44 -19.82 4.17
N GLY A 40 -2.90 -20.85 3.45
CA GLY A 40 -4.08 -21.66 3.85
C GLY A 40 -5.43 -21.03 3.47
N LYS A 41 -5.46 -19.87 2.86
CA LYS A 41 -6.68 -19.24 2.33
C LYS A 41 -6.71 -19.27 0.81
N LYS A 42 -7.92 -19.45 0.25
CA LYS A 42 -8.12 -19.38 -1.20
C LYS A 42 -7.98 -17.93 -1.67
N ASP A 43 -7.07 -17.71 -2.60
CA ASP A 43 -6.87 -16.42 -3.28
C ASP A 43 -6.42 -16.68 -4.72
N GLU A 44 -6.36 -15.65 -5.53
CA GLU A 44 -5.90 -15.72 -6.91
C GLU A 44 -4.45 -16.21 -7.01
N PRO A 45 -4.10 -17.01 -8.05
CA PRO A 45 -2.77 -17.62 -8.16
C PRO A 45 -1.61 -16.63 -8.04
N GLN A 46 -1.73 -15.42 -8.61
CA GLN A 46 -0.72 -14.38 -8.55
C GLN A 46 -0.46 -13.84 -7.15
N HIS A 47 -1.40 -14.02 -6.20
CA HIS A 47 -1.23 -13.57 -4.83
C HIS A 47 -0.65 -14.63 -3.90
N GLN A 48 -0.73 -15.91 -4.24
CA GLN A 48 -0.36 -17.00 -3.34
C GLN A 48 1.11 -16.98 -2.93
N VAL A 49 2.02 -16.83 -3.89
CA VAL A 49 3.47 -16.75 -3.60
C VAL A 49 3.78 -15.48 -2.83
N GLN A 50 3.20 -14.37 -3.27
CA GLN A 50 3.41 -13.06 -2.65
C GLN A 50 2.92 -13.01 -1.20
N GLY A 51 1.76 -13.60 -0.91
CA GLY A 51 1.23 -13.69 0.46
C GLY A 51 2.16 -14.48 1.39
N ARG A 52 2.71 -15.60 0.89
CA ARG A 52 3.69 -16.40 1.63
C ARG A 52 5.00 -15.65 1.89
N VAL A 53 5.47 -14.87 0.92
CA VAL A 53 6.75 -14.15 0.99
C VAL A 53 6.65 -12.89 1.87
N THR A 54 5.49 -12.26 1.97
CA THR A 54 5.31 -10.97 2.67
C THR A 54 5.89 -10.95 4.09
N PRO A 55 5.60 -11.93 4.99
CA PRO A 55 6.18 -11.92 6.34
C PRO A 55 7.70 -12.11 6.36
N HIS A 56 8.23 -12.86 5.41
CA HIS A 56 9.68 -13.06 5.29
C HIS A 56 10.37 -11.78 4.82
N LEU A 57 9.78 -11.09 3.83
CA LEU A 57 10.31 -9.82 3.33
C LEU A 57 10.36 -8.75 4.44
N LEU A 58 9.31 -8.64 5.25
CA LEU A 58 9.30 -7.72 6.40
C LEU A 58 10.41 -8.05 7.40
N ARG A 59 10.63 -9.34 7.70
CA ARG A 59 11.71 -9.77 8.59
C ARG A 59 13.09 -9.45 8.04
N GLU A 60 13.33 -9.71 6.75
CA GLU A 60 14.63 -9.40 6.12
C GLU A 60 14.90 -7.89 6.09
N MET A 61 13.86 -7.07 5.97
CA MET A 61 13.96 -5.61 6.11
C MET A 61 14.07 -5.14 7.57
N SER A 62 14.10 -6.06 8.55
CA SER A 62 14.10 -5.74 9.99
C SER A 62 12.90 -4.90 10.44
N ILE A 63 11.77 -5.05 9.76
CA ILE A 63 10.51 -4.38 10.10
C ILE A 63 9.67 -5.32 10.98
N PRO A 64 9.46 -5.01 12.26
CA PRO A 64 8.54 -5.78 13.09
C PRO A 64 7.12 -5.66 12.57
N TYR A 65 6.37 -6.72 12.69
CA TYR A 65 4.99 -6.74 12.23
C TYR A 65 4.10 -7.59 13.13
N GLU A 66 2.84 -7.25 13.16
CA GLU A 66 1.77 -8.05 13.76
C GLU A 66 0.66 -8.29 12.74
N VAL A 67 -0.03 -9.41 12.88
CA VAL A 67 -1.30 -9.63 12.16
C VAL A 67 -2.40 -8.98 12.98
N LEU A 68 -3.09 -8.00 12.38
CA LEU A 68 -4.14 -7.27 13.08
C LEU A 68 -5.26 -8.22 13.52
N PRO A 69 -5.59 -8.29 14.81
CA PRO A 69 -6.77 -9.02 15.30
C PRO A 69 -8.07 -8.48 14.70
N ASP A 70 -9.14 -9.28 14.73
CA ASP A 70 -10.47 -8.92 14.22
C ASP A 70 -11.46 -8.56 15.35
N PHE A 71 -10.94 -8.27 16.55
CA PHE A 71 -11.70 -7.82 17.72
C PHE A 71 -11.07 -6.55 18.31
N GLU A 72 -11.90 -5.71 18.93
CA GLU A 72 -11.56 -4.33 19.29
C GLU A 72 -10.35 -4.22 20.22
N GLU A 73 -10.36 -4.94 21.33
CA GLU A 73 -9.28 -4.88 22.33
C GLU A 73 -7.93 -5.32 21.75
N GLY A 74 -7.97 -6.30 20.82
CA GLY A 74 -6.77 -6.77 20.12
C GLY A 74 -6.26 -5.75 19.10
N MET A 75 -7.17 -5.06 18.40
CA MET A 75 -6.78 -3.96 17.49
C MET A 75 -6.13 -2.81 18.25
N GLU A 76 -6.73 -2.39 19.37
CA GLU A 76 -6.17 -1.34 20.23
C GLU A 76 -4.76 -1.71 20.72
N ALA A 77 -4.59 -2.94 21.21
CA ALA A 77 -3.29 -3.43 21.66
C ALA A 77 -2.24 -3.43 20.55
N ALA A 78 -2.59 -3.91 19.35
CA ALA A 78 -1.69 -3.94 18.20
C ALA A 78 -1.28 -2.51 17.74
N VAL A 79 -2.22 -1.57 17.76
CA VAL A 79 -1.93 -0.16 17.45
C VAL A 79 -1.05 0.47 18.53
N ALA A 80 -1.31 0.17 19.80
CA ALA A 80 -0.48 0.66 20.92
C ALA A 80 0.95 0.12 20.85
N ASN A 81 1.12 -1.17 20.50
CA ASN A 81 2.44 -1.79 20.28
C ASN A 81 3.19 -1.11 19.14
N ALA A 82 2.52 -0.88 18.00
CA ALA A 82 3.09 -0.18 16.86
C ALA A 82 3.53 1.24 17.23
N TYR A 83 2.68 1.97 17.94
CA TYR A 83 2.98 3.34 18.39
C TYR A 83 4.17 3.37 19.36
N SER A 84 4.19 2.47 20.33
CA SER A 84 5.31 2.33 21.30
C SER A 84 6.62 2.03 20.58
N TYR A 85 6.61 1.06 19.66
CA TYR A 85 7.79 0.72 18.88
C TYR A 85 8.30 1.91 18.04
N MET A 86 7.43 2.56 17.29
CA MET A 86 7.79 3.70 16.45
C MET A 86 8.39 4.86 17.25
N ASN A 87 7.87 5.12 18.46
CA ASN A 87 8.41 6.16 19.33
C ASN A 87 9.79 5.80 19.91
N THR A 88 9.98 4.53 20.27
CA THR A 88 11.21 4.08 20.91
C THR A 88 12.33 3.85 19.92
N HIS A 89 12.02 3.18 18.80
CA HIS A 89 13.03 2.75 17.82
C HIS A 89 13.13 3.67 16.61
N ARG A 90 12.19 4.60 16.45
CA ARG A 90 12.18 5.58 15.35
C ARG A 90 12.26 4.93 13.96
N GLY A 91 11.61 3.79 13.78
CA GLY A 91 11.61 3.01 12.55
C GLY A 91 10.23 2.56 12.08
N PRO A 92 10.15 1.91 10.92
CA PRO A 92 8.91 1.38 10.38
C PRO A 92 8.35 0.22 11.23
N TYR A 93 7.02 0.12 11.30
CA TYR A 93 6.28 -0.99 11.88
C TYR A 93 5.14 -1.40 10.96
N ALA A 94 4.81 -2.68 10.84
CA ALA A 94 3.78 -3.15 9.93
C ALA A 94 2.62 -3.86 10.65
N LEU A 95 1.39 -3.59 10.19
CA LEU A 95 0.19 -4.34 10.53
C LEU A 95 -0.31 -5.08 9.30
N LEU A 96 -0.35 -6.41 9.34
CA LEU A 96 -0.89 -7.25 8.28
C LEU A 96 -2.38 -7.44 8.48
N ILE A 97 -3.16 -7.01 7.49
CA ILE A 97 -4.62 -7.08 7.51
C ILE A 97 -5.10 -8.28 6.70
N LYS A 98 -5.70 -9.26 7.36
CA LYS A 98 -6.31 -10.42 6.71
C LYS A 98 -7.61 -10.06 5.98
N LYS A 99 -8.03 -10.93 5.08
CA LYS A 99 -9.34 -10.82 4.45
C LYS A 99 -10.46 -10.88 5.51
N ASN A 100 -11.43 -9.99 5.42
CA ASN A 100 -12.59 -9.88 6.33
C ASN A 100 -12.25 -9.46 7.78
N THR A 101 -11.10 -8.87 8.05
CA THR A 101 -10.79 -8.26 9.35
C THR A 101 -11.76 -7.13 9.68
N PHE A 102 -12.18 -6.36 8.68
CA PHE A 102 -13.13 -5.26 8.86
C PHE A 102 -14.54 -5.61 8.35
N ALA A 103 -15.56 -5.04 9.00
CA ALA A 103 -16.92 -5.09 8.51
C ALA A 103 -17.06 -4.37 7.16
N LYS A 104 -18.10 -4.75 6.39
CA LYS A 104 -18.39 -4.07 5.12
C LYS A 104 -18.81 -2.62 5.40
N TYR A 105 -18.08 -1.68 4.83
CA TYR A 105 -18.42 -0.27 4.88
C TYR A 105 -19.23 0.12 3.64
N LYS A 106 -20.39 0.75 3.85
CA LYS A 106 -21.15 1.42 2.78
C LYS A 106 -20.69 2.86 2.75
N MET A 107 -19.99 3.23 1.68
CA MET A 107 -19.66 4.65 1.47
C MET A 107 -20.95 5.45 1.37
N PRO A 108 -21.08 6.57 2.10
CA PRO A 108 -22.16 7.50 1.82
C PRO A 108 -22.05 7.95 0.36
N PRO A 109 -23.18 8.27 -0.31
CA PRO A 109 -23.12 8.78 -1.67
C PRO A 109 -22.15 9.96 -1.70
N GLN A 110 -21.07 9.81 -2.46
CA GLN A 110 -20.18 10.95 -2.72
C GLN A 110 -21.01 11.98 -3.48
N ILE A 111 -21.09 13.18 -2.93
CA ILE A 111 -21.44 14.34 -3.74
C ILE A 111 -20.26 14.44 -4.72
N LEU A 112 -20.49 13.96 -5.94
CA LEU A 112 -19.55 14.16 -7.04
C LEU A 112 -19.47 15.69 -7.21
N GLU A 113 -18.41 16.30 -6.71
CA GLU A 113 -18.05 17.63 -7.14
C GLU A 113 -17.96 17.54 -8.66
N GLN A 114 -18.74 18.36 -9.35
CA GLN A 114 -18.67 18.48 -10.80
C GLN A 114 -17.27 19.00 -11.11
N HIS A 115 -16.40 18.09 -11.52
CA HIS A 115 -15.11 18.49 -12.06
C HIS A 115 -15.33 19.04 -13.45
N ASP A 116 -14.76 20.20 -13.73
CA ASP A 116 -14.91 20.90 -15.00
C ASP A 116 -14.25 20.19 -16.19
N CYS A 117 -13.40 19.18 -15.91
CA CYS A 117 -12.69 18.38 -16.93
C CYS A 117 -12.73 16.89 -16.62
N THR A 118 -12.97 16.10 -17.65
CA THR A 118 -12.77 14.64 -17.60
C THR A 118 -11.27 14.30 -17.68
N ARG A 119 -10.93 13.07 -17.30
CA ARG A 119 -9.55 12.56 -17.43
C ARG A 119 -9.06 12.62 -18.89
N GLU A 120 -9.93 12.29 -19.83
CA GLU A 120 -9.67 12.29 -21.27
C GLU A 120 -9.39 13.72 -21.77
N GLU A 121 -10.14 14.71 -21.32
CA GLU A 121 -9.92 16.11 -21.66
C GLU A 121 -8.58 16.62 -21.15
N VAL A 122 -8.21 16.30 -19.91
CA VAL A 122 -6.89 16.66 -19.35
C VAL A 122 -5.76 16.00 -20.13
N LEU A 123 -5.92 14.74 -20.53
CA LEU A 123 -4.93 14.05 -21.36
C LEU A 123 -4.81 14.68 -22.74
N ASN A 124 -5.92 15.07 -23.39
CA ASN A 124 -5.91 15.73 -24.68
C ASN A 124 -5.22 17.10 -24.61
N ILE A 125 -5.53 17.90 -23.59
CA ILE A 125 -4.86 19.19 -23.34
C ILE A 125 -3.34 18.99 -23.15
N ALA A 126 -2.95 17.97 -22.40
CA ALA A 126 -1.53 17.63 -22.21
C ALA A 126 -0.87 17.20 -23.54
N CYS A 127 -1.57 16.41 -24.39
CA CYS A 127 -1.09 16.03 -25.72
C CYS A 127 -0.83 17.25 -26.60
N GLU A 128 -1.76 18.16 -26.65
CA GLU A 128 -1.65 19.37 -27.48
C GLU A 128 -0.49 20.28 -27.07
N HIS A 129 -0.20 20.37 -25.76
CA HIS A 129 0.85 21.25 -25.24
C HIS A 129 2.24 20.63 -25.25
N PHE A 130 2.36 19.33 -24.99
CA PHE A 130 3.67 18.68 -24.80
C PHE A 130 4.13 17.83 -25.97
N GLY A 131 3.31 17.65 -26.99
CA GLY A 131 3.62 16.86 -28.20
C GLY A 131 3.72 15.35 -27.96
N GLU A 132 3.71 14.58 -29.04
CA GLU A 132 3.64 13.12 -29.00
C GLU A 132 4.78 12.41 -28.25
N THR A 133 5.97 13.00 -28.24
CA THR A 133 7.15 12.39 -27.59
C THR A 133 7.06 12.39 -26.06
N CYS A 134 6.42 13.37 -25.48
CA CYS A 134 6.18 13.46 -24.04
C CYS A 134 5.04 12.51 -23.62
N MET A 135 4.07 12.31 -24.49
CA MET A 135 2.91 11.46 -24.26
C MET A 135 3.24 9.98 -24.17
N MET A 136 4.22 9.46 -24.94
CA MET A 136 4.63 8.08 -24.82
C MET A 136 5.16 7.75 -23.42
N ARG A 137 5.85 8.67 -22.76
CA ARG A 137 6.32 8.50 -21.37
C ARG A 137 5.18 8.61 -20.34
N LEU A 138 4.25 9.51 -20.53
CA LEU A 138 3.04 9.62 -19.69
C LEU A 138 2.12 8.40 -19.88
N TYR A 139 1.94 7.92 -21.10
CA TYR A 139 1.16 6.74 -21.42
C TYR A 139 1.75 5.48 -20.79
N THR A 140 3.05 5.29 -20.83
CA THR A 140 3.76 4.17 -20.19
C THR A 140 3.66 4.26 -18.65
N LEU A 141 3.67 5.45 -18.07
CA LEU A 141 3.56 5.67 -16.64
C LEU A 141 2.12 5.44 -16.12
N PHE A 142 1.10 5.84 -16.89
CA PHE A 142 -0.30 5.74 -16.47
C PHE A 142 -0.98 4.42 -16.89
N TYR A 143 -0.68 3.89 -18.06
CA TYR A 143 -1.28 2.64 -18.58
C TYR A 143 -0.45 1.40 -18.30
N GLY A 144 0.85 1.51 -18.10
CA GLY A 144 1.69 0.41 -17.60
C GLY A 144 1.36 -0.02 -16.17
N LEU A 145 0.71 0.86 -15.38
CA LEU A 145 0.25 0.58 -14.01
C LEU A 145 -1.19 0.04 -13.94
N PHE A 146 -1.98 0.19 -15.02
CA PHE A 146 -3.37 -0.29 -15.09
C PHE A 146 -3.64 -0.88 -16.48
N PRO A 147 -3.44 -2.19 -16.69
CA PRO A 147 -3.84 -2.81 -17.94
C PRO A 147 -5.35 -2.59 -18.12
N TYR A 148 -5.70 -1.96 -19.24
CA TYR A 148 -7.07 -1.85 -19.72
C TYR A 148 -7.56 -3.27 -20.04
N ASN A 149 -8.52 -3.75 -19.29
CA ASN A 149 -9.28 -4.95 -19.63
C ASN A 149 -10.54 -4.47 -20.36
N PRO A 150 -10.73 -4.81 -21.65
CA PRO A 150 -11.93 -4.45 -22.40
C PRO A 150 -13.18 -5.17 -21.89
#